data_58e1819f4a039219ba546532c84aa8db
#
_entry.id   58e1819f4a039219ba546532c84aa8db
#
_cell.length_a   1.000
_cell.length_b   1.000
_cell.length_c   1.000
_cell.angle_alpha   90.00
_cell.angle_beta   90.00
_cell.angle_gamma   90.00
#
_symmetry.space_group_name_H-M   'P 1'
#
loop_
_entity.id
_entity.type
_entity.pdbx_description
1 polymer ?
#
loop_
_entity_poly.entity_id
_entity_poly.type
_entity_poly.pdbx_seq_one_letter_code
_entity_poly.pdbx_strand_id
1 'polypeptide(L)'
;MFKKIIAVLLTAALILSFAACGKKEKEPTEPIEAPTKKVAVLVAPEAQYPEDYKAATELAAAYPETVTVGEYADSRILKAGNPEIMQLSEELAKDSSIGAIIYARATQYTSLAITAAKKINPDLVTACIEPEDSVDTLSQLSDVVFCADWNKAAQDIISTAKEAGAEYFVMFSFNRHITDNPFHAAERSYIEKACKDSGINFVYDNAVDPTFSGGIEKSQLYIKESVARLINNGNISGSNVVLFSTDSAVQSTLVSVADEKGFIYVCPSFPTAYNGVSEVCKADYPEKIADVATFIKSLKAAVPTDGTGRLYAYSYPLASTLLSSAVHTVFDILNGKTTADNLAERAAMRATDAAGDEGFTIAAYQDYGNVFAAYRPGFEKLR
;
A
#
# COMPACT_ATOMS: atom_id res chain seq x y z
N MET A 1 11.07 24.45 -43.38
CA MET A 1 10.13 24.99 -42.39
C MET A 1 8.96 24.04 -42.09
N PHE A 2 8.61 23.10 -42.96
CA PHE A 2 7.47 22.17 -42.80
C PHE A 2 7.71 20.94 -41.89
N LYS A 3 8.96 20.56 -41.60
CA LYS A 3 9.27 19.38 -40.75
C LYS A 3 9.20 19.64 -39.23
N LYS A 4 9.18 20.89 -38.78
CA LYS A 4 9.07 21.22 -37.34
C LYS A 4 7.63 21.35 -36.83
N ILE A 5 6.65 21.46 -37.73
CA ILE A 5 5.22 21.61 -37.37
C ILE A 5 4.57 20.24 -37.13
N ILE A 6 5.09 19.17 -37.75
CA ILE A 6 4.56 17.81 -37.60
C ILE A 6 4.93 17.19 -36.25
N ALA A 7 6.07 17.53 -35.67
CA ALA A 7 6.51 17.01 -34.36
C ALA A 7 5.69 17.56 -33.19
N VAL A 8 5.18 18.80 -33.29
CA VAL A 8 4.36 19.43 -32.23
C VAL A 8 2.90 18.94 -32.27
N LEU A 9 2.41 18.47 -33.41
CA LEU A 9 1.05 17.94 -33.57
C LEU A 9 0.93 16.46 -33.14
N LEU A 10 2.02 15.70 -33.13
CA LEU A 10 2.03 14.31 -32.65
C LEU A 10 2.10 14.19 -31.11
N THR A 11 2.66 15.18 -30.42
CA THR A 11 2.63 15.23 -28.94
C THR A 11 1.28 15.68 -28.39
N ALA A 12 0.48 16.42 -29.14
CA ALA A 12 -0.87 16.81 -28.73
C ALA A 12 -1.94 15.71 -28.94
N ALA A 13 -1.67 14.69 -29.77
CA ALA A 13 -2.63 13.65 -30.11
C ALA A 13 -2.66 12.47 -29.13
N LEU A 14 -1.66 12.35 -28.24
CA LEU A 14 -1.60 11.29 -27.19
C LEU A 14 -2.37 11.64 -25.92
N ILE A 15 -2.88 12.87 -25.79
CA ILE A 15 -3.67 13.31 -24.61
C ILE A 15 -5.18 13.03 -24.78
N LEU A 16 -5.64 12.56 -25.94
CA LEU A 16 -7.07 12.50 -26.28
C LEU A 16 -7.72 11.11 -26.23
N SER A 17 -7.08 10.08 -25.67
CA SER A 17 -7.67 8.73 -25.62
C SER A 17 -8.21 8.25 -24.26
N PHE A 18 -8.34 9.16 -23.25
CA PHE A 18 -8.84 8.78 -21.92
C PHE A 18 -10.26 9.28 -21.60
N ALA A 19 -11.04 9.69 -22.59
CA ALA A 19 -12.40 10.17 -22.36
C ALA A 19 -13.45 9.06 -22.63
N ALA A 20 -13.60 8.10 -21.72
CA ALA A 20 -14.80 7.29 -21.63
C ALA A 20 -14.96 6.68 -20.22
N CYS A 21 -15.54 7.40 -19.31
CA CYS A 21 -16.56 7.08 -18.32
C CYS A 21 -16.54 8.06 -17.14
N GLY A 22 -17.46 8.96 -17.10
CA GLY A 22 -18.26 9.36 -15.94
C GLY A 22 -17.68 10.26 -14.85
N LYS A 23 -16.36 10.43 -14.68
CA LYS A 23 -15.77 11.53 -13.90
C LYS A 23 -14.75 12.25 -14.78
N LYS A 24 -14.81 13.58 -14.88
CA LYS A 24 -13.72 14.36 -15.47
C LYS A 24 -12.49 14.11 -14.60
N GLU A 25 -11.50 13.40 -15.14
CA GLU A 25 -10.17 13.37 -14.54
C GLU A 25 -9.69 14.82 -14.44
N LYS A 26 -9.29 15.22 -13.24
CA LYS A 26 -8.72 16.55 -13.01
C LYS A 26 -7.37 16.58 -13.74
N GLU A 27 -7.16 17.55 -14.64
CA GLU A 27 -5.85 17.71 -15.27
C GLU A 27 -4.79 17.97 -14.21
N PRO A 28 -3.57 17.39 -14.34
CA PRO A 28 -2.50 17.62 -13.39
C PRO A 28 -2.18 19.11 -13.31
N THR A 29 -1.80 19.58 -12.12
CA THR A 29 -1.46 20.99 -11.85
C THR A 29 -0.34 21.48 -12.77
N GLU A 30 0.64 20.62 -13.06
CA GLU A 30 1.68 20.81 -14.05
C GLU A 30 1.83 19.57 -14.94
N PRO A 31 2.20 19.71 -16.24
CA PRO A 31 2.43 18.58 -17.13
C PRO A 31 3.45 17.61 -16.53
N ILE A 32 3.12 16.30 -16.63
CA ILE A 32 4.03 15.23 -16.24
C ILE A 32 4.94 14.95 -17.43
N GLU A 33 6.24 15.22 -17.28
CA GLU A 33 7.24 15.02 -18.31
C GLU A 33 8.09 13.80 -17.96
N ALA A 34 8.06 12.77 -18.81
CA ALA A 34 8.91 11.61 -18.64
C ALA A 34 10.38 11.99 -18.86
N PRO A 35 11.32 11.57 -17.98
CA PRO A 35 12.75 11.84 -18.14
C PRO A 35 13.38 10.99 -19.23
N THR A 36 14.59 11.35 -19.64
CA THR A 36 15.38 10.58 -20.62
C THR A 36 15.98 9.31 -20.01
N LYS A 37 16.23 9.31 -18.71
CA LYS A 37 16.68 8.13 -17.95
C LYS A 37 15.50 7.25 -17.62
N LYS A 38 15.72 5.94 -17.59
CA LYS A 38 14.69 4.98 -17.18
C LYS A 38 14.49 4.95 -15.67
N VAL A 39 13.30 4.60 -15.27
CA VAL A 39 12.87 4.38 -13.88
C VAL A 39 12.45 2.93 -13.74
N ALA A 40 13.15 2.18 -12.90
CA ALA A 40 12.79 0.81 -12.58
C ALA A 40 11.88 0.80 -11.34
N VAL A 41 10.68 0.22 -11.48
CA VAL A 41 9.73 -0.01 -10.37
C VAL A 41 9.86 -1.46 -9.94
N LEU A 42 10.29 -1.69 -8.71
CA LEU A 42 10.43 -3.01 -8.11
C LEU A 42 9.18 -3.36 -7.32
N VAL A 43 8.57 -4.49 -7.65
CA VAL A 43 7.33 -4.99 -7.06
C VAL A 43 7.49 -6.40 -6.52
N ALA A 44 6.69 -6.75 -5.53
CA ALA A 44 6.47 -8.13 -5.13
C ALA A 44 5.58 -8.85 -6.17
N PRO A 45 5.52 -10.19 -6.15
CA PRO A 45 4.62 -10.94 -7.04
C PRO A 45 3.16 -10.48 -6.94
N GLU A 46 2.43 -10.51 -8.05
CA GLU A 46 1.02 -10.15 -8.12
C GLU A 46 0.17 -10.90 -7.08
N ALA A 47 0.50 -12.17 -6.85
CA ALA A 47 -0.20 -13.00 -5.85
C ALA A 47 -0.06 -12.49 -4.41
N GLN A 48 0.95 -11.68 -4.12
CA GLN A 48 1.18 -11.09 -2.80
C GLN A 48 0.55 -9.70 -2.67
N TYR A 49 0.83 -8.81 -3.64
CA TYR A 49 0.34 -7.44 -3.67
C TYR A 49 -0.19 -7.07 -5.07
N PRO A 50 -1.41 -7.51 -5.41
CA PRO A 50 -1.97 -7.33 -6.75
C PRO A 50 -2.14 -5.86 -7.14
N GLU A 51 -2.45 -4.98 -6.19
CA GLU A 51 -2.61 -3.55 -6.46
C GLU A 51 -1.28 -2.91 -6.86
N ASP A 52 -0.20 -3.17 -6.11
CA ASP A 52 1.13 -2.63 -6.39
C ASP A 52 1.64 -3.11 -7.76
N TYR A 53 1.50 -4.43 -8.03
CA TYR A 53 1.94 -5.06 -9.27
C TYR A 53 1.22 -4.50 -10.50
N LYS A 54 -0.10 -4.44 -10.44
CA LYS A 54 -0.92 -3.94 -11.56
C LYS A 54 -0.71 -2.44 -11.77
N ALA A 55 -0.63 -1.65 -10.71
CA ALA A 55 -0.34 -0.22 -10.81
C ALA A 55 1.03 0.04 -11.47
N ALA A 56 2.07 -0.73 -11.11
CA ALA A 56 3.37 -0.63 -11.76
C ALA A 56 3.31 -0.99 -13.24
N THR A 57 2.58 -2.06 -13.58
CA THR A 57 2.39 -2.49 -14.97
C THR A 57 1.63 -1.45 -15.80
N GLU A 58 0.59 -0.84 -15.23
CA GLU A 58 -0.16 0.25 -15.87
C GLU A 58 0.71 1.48 -16.11
N LEU A 59 1.56 1.85 -15.14
CA LEU A 59 2.53 2.94 -15.30
C LEU A 59 3.57 2.63 -16.38
N ALA A 60 4.07 1.39 -16.44
CA ALA A 60 4.98 0.98 -17.51
C ALA A 60 4.30 1.03 -18.90
N ALA A 61 3.02 0.68 -18.97
CA ALA A 61 2.24 0.82 -20.22
C ALA A 61 1.99 2.29 -20.61
N ALA A 62 1.81 3.19 -19.62
CA ALA A 62 1.66 4.63 -19.84
C ALA A 62 2.97 5.31 -20.25
N TYR A 63 4.12 4.81 -19.79
CA TYR A 63 5.45 5.36 -20.06
C TYR A 63 6.42 4.28 -20.59
N PRO A 64 6.14 3.63 -21.74
CA PRO A 64 6.81 2.41 -22.17
C PRO A 64 8.32 2.57 -22.44
N GLU A 65 8.78 3.78 -22.76
CA GLU A 65 10.20 4.07 -23.00
C GLU A 65 10.97 4.43 -21.71
N THR A 66 10.22 4.71 -20.62
CA THR A 66 10.80 5.29 -19.40
C THR A 66 10.63 4.39 -18.19
N VAL A 67 9.45 3.78 -17.99
CA VAL A 67 9.18 2.95 -16.81
C VAL A 67 9.34 1.47 -17.14
N THR A 68 10.09 0.75 -16.31
CA THR A 68 10.24 -0.70 -16.38
C THR A 68 9.86 -1.33 -15.05
N VAL A 69 9.31 -2.55 -15.08
CA VAL A 69 8.92 -3.29 -13.88
C VAL A 69 9.89 -4.44 -13.66
N GLY A 70 10.39 -4.55 -12.42
CA GLY A 70 11.17 -5.69 -11.95
C GLY A 70 10.45 -6.37 -10.79
N GLU A 71 10.31 -7.71 -10.87
CA GLU A 71 9.71 -8.50 -9.80
C GLU A 71 10.80 -9.09 -8.91
N TYR A 72 10.65 -8.96 -7.59
CA TYR A 72 11.49 -9.64 -6.61
C TYR A 72 10.68 -10.76 -5.91
N ALA A 73 11.38 -11.67 -5.21
CA ALA A 73 10.72 -12.80 -4.59
C ALA A 73 9.71 -12.39 -3.51
N ASP A 74 8.74 -13.26 -3.29
CA ASP A 74 7.73 -13.13 -2.24
C ASP A 74 8.36 -12.85 -0.87
N SER A 75 8.11 -11.65 -0.32
CA SER A 75 8.66 -11.21 0.96
C SER A 75 8.16 -12.04 2.15
N ARG A 76 7.09 -12.82 1.99
CA ARG A 76 6.61 -13.78 3.00
C ARG A 76 7.56 -14.96 3.23
N ILE A 77 8.54 -15.16 2.32
CA ILE A 77 9.55 -16.19 2.39
C ILE A 77 10.93 -15.53 2.56
N LEU A 78 11.02 -14.57 3.47
CA LEU A 78 12.24 -13.79 3.66
C LEU A 78 13.42 -14.67 4.09
N LYS A 79 14.47 -14.65 3.25
CA LYS A 79 15.81 -15.01 3.66
C LYS A 79 16.47 -13.80 4.30
N ALA A 80 17.24 -14.01 5.35
CA ALA A 80 17.98 -12.93 6.01
C ALA A 80 18.77 -12.07 4.99
N GLY A 81 18.56 -10.75 5.04
CA GLY A 81 19.19 -9.79 4.14
C GLY A 81 18.54 -9.63 2.77
N ASN A 82 17.48 -10.35 2.46
CA ASN A 82 16.78 -10.33 1.16
C ASN A 82 17.73 -10.23 -0.05
N PRO A 83 18.55 -11.28 -0.33
CA PRO A 83 19.60 -11.20 -1.33
C PRO A 83 19.10 -10.93 -2.75
N GLU A 84 17.85 -11.26 -3.04
CA GLU A 84 17.28 -11.11 -4.38
C GLU A 84 16.98 -9.65 -4.71
N ILE A 85 16.38 -8.89 -3.79
CA ILE A 85 16.16 -7.45 -4.00
C ILE A 85 17.48 -6.69 -4.06
N MET A 86 18.47 -7.13 -3.27
CA MET A 86 19.81 -6.54 -3.31
C MET A 86 20.50 -6.78 -4.65
N GLN A 87 20.52 -8.03 -5.14
CA GLN A 87 21.11 -8.39 -6.43
C GLN A 87 20.41 -7.65 -7.58
N LEU A 88 19.09 -7.61 -7.60
CA LEU A 88 18.31 -6.90 -8.63
C LEU A 88 18.65 -5.40 -8.62
N SER A 89 18.75 -4.78 -7.45
CA SER A 89 19.09 -3.38 -7.30
C SER A 89 20.53 -3.09 -7.78
N GLU A 90 21.50 -3.99 -7.51
CA GLU A 90 22.87 -3.87 -8.02
C GLU A 90 22.94 -4.02 -9.54
N GLU A 91 22.17 -4.93 -10.13
CA GLU A 91 22.11 -5.12 -11.58
C GLU A 91 21.56 -3.87 -12.27
N LEU A 92 20.47 -3.31 -11.75
CA LEU A 92 19.89 -2.07 -12.25
C LEU A 92 20.84 -0.87 -12.10
N ALA A 93 21.57 -0.78 -11.00
CA ALA A 93 22.53 0.30 -10.77
C ALA A 93 23.74 0.26 -11.74
N LYS A 94 24.09 -0.90 -12.31
CA LYS A 94 25.13 -1.06 -13.34
C LYS A 94 24.69 -0.57 -14.72
N ASP A 95 23.38 -0.52 -14.98
CA ASP A 95 22.84 -0.04 -16.24
C ASP A 95 22.79 1.49 -16.24
N SER A 96 23.66 2.12 -17.03
CA SER A 96 23.76 3.56 -17.15
C SER A 96 22.51 4.24 -17.72
N SER A 97 21.56 3.49 -18.32
CA SER A 97 20.28 4.01 -18.78
C SER A 97 19.28 4.19 -17.63
N ILE A 98 19.46 3.49 -16.50
CA ILE A 98 18.63 3.60 -15.31
C ILE A 98 19.06 4.84 -14.51
N GLY A 99 18.11 5.73 -14.26
CA GLY A 99 18.29 6.91 -13.43
C GLY A 99 17.67 6.79 -12.05
N ALA A 100 16.69 5.90 -11.89
CA ALA A 100 16.03 5.71 -10.60
C ALA A 100 15.54 4.28 -10.37
N ILE A 101 15.45 3.90 -9.09
CA ILE A 101 14.78 2.69 -8.61
C ILE A 101 13.69 3.09 -7.62
N ILE A 102 12.47 2.61 -7.84
CA ILE A 102 11.33 2.78 -6.94
C ILE A 102 10.96 1.42 -6.35
N TYR A 103 11.00 1.31 -5.04
CA TYR A 103 10.55 0.13 -4.31
C TYR A 103 9.07 0.32 -3.97
N ALA A 104 8.18 -0.27 -4.76
CA ALA A 104 6.72 -0.11 -4.64
C ALA A 104 6.18 -0.60 -3.29
N ARG A 105 6.91 -1.53 -2.67
CA ARG A 105 6.80 -1.85 -1.25
C ARG A 105 8.21 -2.07 -0.73
N ALA A 106 8.67 -1.15 0.12
CA ALA A 106 10.01 -1.20 0.69
C ALA A 106 10.05 -2.22 1.84
N THR A 107 10.08 -3.49 1.47
CA THR A 107 10.13 -4.62 2.41
C THR A 107 11.38 -4.57 3.29
N GLN A 108 11.41 -5.38 4.34
CA GLN A 108 12.57 -5.49 5.23
C GLN A 108 13.87 -5.74 4.44
N TYR A 109 14.95 -5.06 4.80
CA TYR A 109 16.26 -5.03 4.13
C TYR A 109 16.35 -4.21 2.83
N THR A 110 15.33 -3.46 2.44
CA THR A 110 15.41 -2.54 1.30
C THR A 110 16.53 -1.51 1.48
N SER A 111 16.79 -1.07 2.70
CA SER A 111 17.93 -0.18 3.05
C SER A 111 19.28 -0.74 2.63
N LEU A 112 19.49 -2.06 2.73
CA LEU A 112 20.72 -2.71 2.26
C LEU A 112 20.79 -2.73 0.73
N ALA A 113 19.68 -2.96 0.05
CA ALA A 113 19.59 -2.93 -1.40
C ALA A 113 19.90 -1.53 -1.96
N ILE A 114 19.35 -0.47 -1.36
CA ILE A 114 19.63 0.93 -1.71
C ILE A 114 21.11 1.23 -1.50
N THR A 115 21.67 0.83 -0.35
CA THR A 115 23.08 1.04 -0.04
C THR A 115 23.99 0.37 -1.06
N ALA A 116 23.69 -0.87 -1.46
CA ALA A 116 24.43 -1.61 -2.47
C ALA A 116 24.34 -0.94 -3.85
N ALA A 117 23.13 -0.54 -4.27
CA ALA A 117 22.91 0.15 -5.54
C ALA A 117 23.63 1.51 -5.61
N LYS A 118 23.53 2.35 -4.57
CA LYS A 118 24.18 3.67 -4.52
C LYS A 118 25.70 3.58 -4.41
N LYS A 119 26.25 2.46 -3.94
CA LYS A 119 27.69 2.19 -4.02
C LYS A 119 28.19 2.02 -5.46
N ILE A 120 27.35 1.49 -6.35
CA ILE A 120 27.65 1.28 -7.77
C ILE A 120 27.37 2.57 -8.55
N ASN A 121 26.23 3.19 -8.31
CA ASN A 121 25.81 4.43 -8.95
C ASN A 121 25.38 5.44 -7.87
N PRO A 122 26.28 6.34 -7.44
CA PRO A 122 25.99 7.35 -6.41
C PRO A 122 24.89 8.36 -6.82
N ASP A 123 24.70 8.58 -8.11
CA ASP A 123 23.71 9.52 -8.66
C ASP A 123 22.31 8.88 -8.85
N LEU A 124 22.16 7.61 -8.46
CA LEU A 124 20.92 6.89 -8.60
C LEU A 124 19.85 7.47 -7.66
N VAL A 125 18.75 7.93 -8.23
CA VAL A 125 17.58 8.36 -7.46
C VAL A 125 16.82 7.14 -6.92
N THR A 126 16.41 7.20 -5.66
CA THR A 126 15.68 6.11 -5.03
C THR A 126 14.40 6.60 -4.35
N ALA A 127 13.31 5.86 -4.51
CA ALA A 127 12.06 6.11 -3.82
C ALA A 127 11.55 4.84 -3.13
N CYS A 128 10.95 5.01 -1.96
CA CYS A 128 10.34 3.93 -1.18
C CYS A 128 8.86 4.19 -0.94
N ILE A 129 8.05 3.14 -1.00
CA ILE A 129 6.64 3.19 -0.66
C ILE A 129 6.36 2.14 0.41
N GLU A 130 5.55 2.50 1.41
CA GLU A 130 5.16 1.63 2.53
C GLU A 130 6.34 0.88 3.15
N PRO A 131 7.30 1.59 3.75
CA PRO A 131 8.53 1.00 4.25
C PRO A 131 8.29 0.07 5.45
N GLU A 132 8.97 -1.08 5.44
CA GLU A 132 9.08 -2.01 6.57
C GLU A 132 10.42 -1.85 7.31
N ASP A 133 11.38 -1.18 6.72
CA ASP A 133 12.65 -0.79 7.36
C ASP A 133 12.49 0.49 8.19
N SER A 134 13.50 0.81 8.99
CA SER A 134 13.55 2.05 9.78
C SER A 134 13.39 3.28 8.91
N VAL A 135 12.43 4.14 9.24
CA VAL A 135 12.22 5.43 8.57
C VAL A 135 13.45 6.31 8.65
N ASP A 136 14.12 6.34 9.82
CA ASP A 136 15.38 7.08 10.00
C ASP A 136 16.44 6.65 8.97
N THR A 137 16.57 5.34 8.75
CA THR A 137 17.53 4.81 7.78
C THR A 137 17.10 5.12 6.35
N LEU A 138 15.83 4.90 6.02
CA LEU A 138 15.33 5.13 4.66
C LEU A 138 15.27 6.61 4.29
N SER A 139 14.99 7.50 5.23
CA SER A 139 15.02 8.96 4.99
C SER A 139 16.42 9.47 4.65
N GLN A 140 17.48 8.80 5.14
CA GLN A 140 18.86 9.15 4.84
C GLN A 140 19.37 8.54 3.52
N LEU A 141 18.81 7.42 3.11
CA LEU A 141 19.25 6.65 1.93
C LEU A 141 18.44 6.96 0.68
N SER A 142 17.13 7.23 0.85
CA SER A 142 16.21 7.46 -0.25
C SER A 142 16.00 8.94 -0.52
N ASP A 143 15.73 9.28 -1.76
CA ASP A 143 15.45 10.67 -2.16
C ASP A 143 14.02 11.07 -1.78
N VAL A 144 13.08 10.12 -1.80
CA VAL A 144 11.69 10.33 -1.35
C VAL A 144 11.08 9.04 -0.80
N VAL A 145 10.24 9.17 0.22
CA VAL A 145 9.49 8.06 0.84
C VAL A 145 8.02 8.45 0.95
N PHE A 146 7.13 7.56 0.52
CA PHE A 146 5.69 7.70 0.68
C PHE A 146 5.15 6.57 1.56
N CYS A 147 4.23 6.90 2.46
CA CYS A 147 3.56 5.90 3.30
C CYS A 147 2.11 6.30 3.58
N ALA A 148 1.31 5.36 4.09
CA ALA A 148 0.00 5.68 4.62
C ALA A 148 0.13 6.53 5.90
N ASP A 149 -0.81 7.45 6.12
CA ASP A 149 -0.99 8.09 7.43
C ASP A 149 -1.70 7.09 8.36
N TRP A 150 -0.91 6.27 9.04
CA TRP A 150 -1.40 5.20 9.91
C TRP A 150 -2.25 5.70 11.07
N ASN A 151 -2.06 6.95 11.50
CA ASN A 151 -2.92 7.54 12.54
C ASN A 151 -4.33 7.81 12.00
N LYS A 152 -4.42 8.40 10.79
CA LYS A 152 -5.72 8.61 10.14
C LYS A 152 -6.37 7.29 9.74
N ALA A 153 -5.59 6.32 9.26
CA ALA A 153 -6.06 4.99 8.93
C ALA A 153 -6.68 4.30 10.17
N ALA A 154 -5.99 4.33 11.31
CA ALA A 154 -6.51 3.79 12.58
C ALA A 154 -7.82 4.47 13.01
N GLN A 155 -7.90 5.80 12.89
CA GLN A 155 -9.12 6.54 13.23
C GLN A 155 -10.30 6.15 12.32
N ASP A 156 -10.08 6.00 11.02
CA ASP A 156 -11.10 5.62 10.04
C ASP A 156 -11.57 4.17 10.26
N ILE A 157 -10.64 3.23 10.48
CA ILE A 157 -10.93 1.83 10.82
C ILE A 157 -11.83 1.76 12.07
N ILE A 158 -11.44 2.46 13.14
CA ILE A 158 -12.18 2.40 14.42
C ILE A 158 -13.49 3.15 14.35
N SER A 159 -13.58 4.25 13.60
CA SER A 159 -14.85 4.94 13.33
C SER A 159 -15.82 4.01 12.61
N THR A 160 -15.37 3.36 11.53
CA THR A 160 -16.18 2.39 10.77
C THR A 160 -16.59 1.20 11.65
N ALA A 161 -15.68 0.68 12.48
CA ALA A 161 -15.97 -0.39 13.43
C ALA A 161 -17.06 0.04 14.45
N LYS A 162 -16.97 1.27 14.95
CA LYS A 162 -17.94 1.83 15.88
C LYS A 162 -19.33 1.99 15.25
N GLU A 163 -19.39 2.50 14.04
CA GLU A 163 -20.62 2.60 13.26
C GLU A 163 -21.24 1.23 12.96
N ALA A 164 -20.40 0.20 12.77
CA ALA A 164 -20.82 -1.19 12.64
C ALA A 164 -21.29 -1.81 13.98
N GLY A 165 -21.18 -1.09 15.09
CA GLY A 165 -21.60 -1.53 16.43
C GLY A 165 -20.55 -2.34 17.19
N ALA A 166 -19.26 -2.18 16.89
CA ALA A 166 -18.19 -2.90 17.58
C ALA A 166 -18.13 -2.59 19.08
N GLU A 167 -17.97 -3.62 19.88
CA GLU A 167 -17.70 -3.58 21.32
C GLU A 167 -16.28 -4.05 21.64
N TYR A 168 -15.73 -4.90 20.80
CA TYR A 168 -14.39 -5.44 20.91
C TYR A 168 -13.63 -5.27 19.60
N PHE A 169 -12.33 -4.98 19.70
CA PHE A 169 -11.39 -4.97 18.59
C PHE A 169 -10.21 -5.89 18.93
N VAL A 170 -10.08 -6.99 18.24
CA VAL A 170 -9.02 -7.99 18.42
C VAL A 170 -7.96 -7.78 17.36
N MET A 171 -6.76 -7.38 17.79
CA MET A 171 -5.59 -7.20 16.93
C MET A 171 -4.63 -8.36 17.08
N PHE A 172 -4.45 -9.12 16.01
CA PHE A 172 -3.40 -10.12 15.89
C PHE A 172 -2.17 -9.49 15.27
N SER A 173 -1.02 -9.66 15.89
CA SER A 173 0.25 -9.23 15.35
C SER A 173 1.37 -10.19 15.79
N PHE A 174 2.60 -9.91 15.38
CA PHE A 174 3.76 -10.77 15.60
C PHE A 174 4.88 -9.97 16.26
N ASN A 175 5.76 -10.63 17.00
CA ASN A 175 6.88 -9.94 17.63
C ASN A 175 7.70 -9.14 16.61
N ARG A 176 8.02 -9.72 15.46
CA ARG A 176 8.77 -9.05 14.38
C ARG A 176 8.11 -7.72 13.94
N HIS A 177 6.77 -7.70 13.80
CA HIS A 177 6.06 -6.47 13.42
C HIS A 177 6.10 -5.42 14.53
N ILE A 178 6.03 -5.84 15.79
CA ILE A 178 5.93 -4.88 16.91
C ILE A 178 7.32 -4.42 17.39
N THR A 179 8.36 -5.26 17.29
CA THR A 179 9.71 -4.94 17.76
C THR A 179 10.60 -4.37 16.65
N ASP A 180 10.44 -4.85 15.42
CA ASP A 180 11.39 -4.59 14.34
C ASP A 180 10.84 -3.64 13.28
N ASN A 181 9.50 -3.43 13.27
CA ASN A 181 8.84 -2.51 12.35
C ASN A 181 8.19 -1.34 13.12
N PRO A 182 8.76 -0.12 13.08
CA PRO A 182 8.24 1.03 13.81
C PRO A 182 6.86 1.49 13.34
N PHE A 183 6.48 1.23 12.07
CA PHE A 183 5.15 1.56 11.56
C PHE A 183 4.08 0.67 12.18
N HIS A 184 4.28 -0.64 12.26
CA HIS A 184 3.34 -1.55 12.91
C HIS A 184 3.26 -1.35 14.43
N ALA A 185 4.38 -0.97 15.06
CA ALA A 185 4.37 -0.58 16.46
C ALA A 185 3.54 0.70 16.69
N ALA A 186 3.69 1.69 15.81
CA ALA A 186 2.90 2.92 15.83
C ALA A 186 1.42 2.65 15.50
N GLU A 187 1.13 1.84 14.49
CA GLU A 187 -0.22 1.41 14.11
C GLU A 187 -0.97 0.80 15.30
N ARG A 188 -0.33 -0.13 16.02
CA ARG A 188 -0.89 -0.70 17.24
C ARG A 188 -1.26 0.39 18.25
N SER A 189 -0.36 1.34 18.50
CA SER A 189 -0.59 2.42 19.45
C SER A 189 -1.74 3.33 19.03
N TYR A 190 -1.85 3.64 17.74
CA TYR A 190 -2.94 4.45 17.18
C TYR A 190 -4.28 3.73 17.29
N ILE A 191 -4.34 2.45 16.96
CA ILE A 191 -5.55 1.61 17.04
C ILE A 191 -5.99 1.49 18.51
N GLU A 192 -5.08 1.16 19.44
CA GLU A 192 -5.38 1.05 20.86
C GLU A 192 -5.94 2.37 21.42
N LYS A 193 -5.32 3.49 21.05
CA LYS A 193 -5.80 4.83 21.44
C LYS A 193 -7.18 5.12 20.85
N ALA A 194 -7.40 4.87 19.57
CA ALA A 194 -8.68 5.12 18.89
C ALA A 194 -9.81 4.24 19.48
N CYS A 195 -9.51 2.97 19.81
CA CYS A 195 -10.44 2.09 20.52
C CYS A 195 -10.86 2.69 21.88
N LYS A 196 -9.87 3.11 22.68
CA LYS A 196 -10.11 3.74 23.98
C LYS A 196 -10.99 4.99 23.86
N ASP A 197 -10.67 5.87 22.92
CA ASP A 197 -11.41 7.11 22.70
C ASP A 197 -12.85 6.85 22.22
N SER A 198 -13.09 5.73 21.53
CA SER A 198 -14.39 5.29 21.01
C SER A 198 -15.16 4.38 21.97
N GLY A 199 -14.59 3.99 23.11
CA GLY A 199 -15.19 3.06 24.07
C GLY A 199 -15.30 1.63 23.56
N ILE A 200 -14.38 1.19 22.68
CA ILE A 200 -14.23 -0.17 22.19
C ILE A 200 -13.15 -0.87 23.03
N ASN A 201 -13.42 -2.10 23.47
CA ASN A 201 -12.45 -2.91 24.21
C ASN A 201 -11.37 -3.43 23.27
N PHE A 202 -10.13 -2.95 23.44
CA PHE A 202 -8.99 -3.42 22.66
C PHE A 202 -8.40 -4.70 23.27
N VAL A 203 -8.21 -5.72 22.43
CA VAL A 203 -7.59 -7.01 22.78
C VAL A 203 -6.42 -7.25 21.84
N TYR A 204 -5.22 -7.40 22.39
CA TYR A 204 -4.03 -7.75 21.62
C TYR A 204 -3.68 -9.23 21.78
N ASP A 205 -3.40 -9.91 20.69
CA ASP A 205 -2.89 -11.29 20.68
C ASP A 205 -1.61 -11.38 19.85
N ASN A 206 -0.54 -11.88 20.46
CA ASN A 206 0.73 -12.13 19.81
C ASN A 206 0.67 -13.48 19.08
N ALA A 207 0.36 -13.44 17.80
CA ALA A 207 0.17 -14.63 16.98
C ALA A 207 1.50 -15.26 16.51
N VAL A 208 1.40 -16.44 15.89
CA VAL A 208 2.53 -17.10 15.25
C VAL A 208 2.88 -16.37 13.97
N ASP A 209 4.15 -15.94 13.82
CA ASP A 209 4.63 -15.26 12.62
C ASP A 209 4.58 -16.20 11.40
N PRO A 210 3.91 -15.82 10.30
CA PRO A 210 3.79 -16.64 9.10
C PRO A 210 5.11 -16.90 8.37
N THR A 211 6.17 -16.14 8.68
CA THR A 211 7.50 -16.33 8.09
C THR A 211 8.32 -17.41 8.80
N PHE A 212 7.88 -17.90 9.96
CA PHE A 212 8.59 -18.93 10.72
C PHE A 212 8.23 -20.36 10.29
N SER A 213 8.93 -21.33 10.91
CA SER A 213 8.70 -22.76 10.68
C SER A 213 7.24 -23.17 10.90
N GLY A 214 6.62 -23.74 9.89
CA GLY A 214 5.20 -24.05 9.83
C GLY A 214 4.39 -23.05 9.01
N GLY A 215 4.99 -21.89 8.65
CA GLY A 215 4.48 -20.99 7.64
C GLY A 215 3.10 -20.41 7.93
N ILE A 216 2.50 -19.94 6.85
CA ILE A 216 1.18 -19.30 6.82
C ILE A 216 0.09 -20.19 7.43
N GLU A 217 0.07 -21.49 7.11
CA GLU A 217 -0.93 -22.44 7.60
C GLU A 217 -0.98 -22.51 9.13
N LYS A 218 0.19 -22.52 9.78
CA LYS A 218 0.28 -22.54 11.24
C LYS A 218 -0.20 -21.24 11.87
N SER A 219 0.10 -20.10 11.24
CA SER A 219 -0.39 -18.80 11.67
C SER A 219 -1.92 -18.72 11.56
N GLN A 220 -2.48 -19.19 10.45
CA GLN A 220 -3.92 -19.23 10.21
C GLN A 220 -4.65 -20.16 11.20
N LEU A 221 -4.08 -21.32 11.48
CA LEU A 221 -4.62 -22.24 12.50
C LEU A 221 -4.62 -21.61 13.89
N TYR A 222 -3.49 -20.98 14.27
CA TYR A 222 -3.38 -20.29 15.55
C TYR A 222 -4.46 -19.21 15.73
N ILE A 223 -4.76 -18.42 14.70
CA ILE A 223 -5.82 -17.39 14.77
C ILE A 223 -7.18 -18.00 15.07
N LYS A 224 -7.56 -19.10 14.37
CA LYS A 224 -8.82 -19.81 14.62
C LYS A 224 -8.90 -20.32 16.07
N GLU A 225 -7.83 -20.94 16.56
CA GLU A 225 -7.76 -21.44 17.93
C GLU A 225 -7.77 -20.31 18.96
N SER A 226 -7.09 -19.20 18.66
CA SER A 226 -7.06 -18.04 19.54
C SER A 226 -8.42 -17.37 19.65
N VAL A 227 -9.16 -17.18 18.58
CA VAL A 227 -10.53 -16.65 18.63
C VAL A 227 -11.42 -17.53 19.51
N ALA A 228 -11.34 -18.86 19.35
CA ALA A 228 -12.09 -19.81 20.19
C ALA A 228 -11.68 -19.68 21.68
N ARG A 229 -10.39 -19.55 21.98
CA ARG A 229 -9.86 -19.36 23.33
C ARG A 229 -10.34 -18.05 23.94
N LEU A 230 -10.31 -16.93 23.18
CA LEU A 230 -10.78 -15.63 23.65
C LEU A 230 -12.26 -15.64 24.02
N ILE A 231 -13.09 -16.33 23.25
CA ILE A 231 -14.52 -16.53 23.53
C ILE A 231 -14.70 -17.36 24.80
N ASN A 232 -14.03 -18.51 24.88
CA ASN A 232 -14.17 -19.44 26.02
C ASN A 232 -13.71 -18.84 27.36
N ASN A 233 -12.71 -17.97 27.32
CA ASN A 233 -12.18 -17.27 28.50
C ASN A 233 -12.98 -16.01 28.85
N GLY A 234 -13.99 -15.63 28.05
CA GLY A 234 -14.79 -14.42 28.28
C GLY A 234 -14.04 -13.09 27.97
N ASN A 235 -12.92 -13.16 27.23
CA ASN A 235 -12.20 -11.96 26.83
C ASN A 235 -12.95 -11.18 25.74
N ILE A 236 -13.73 -11.87 24.93
CA ILE A 236 -14.67 -11.32 23.94
C ILE A 236 -16.01 -12.07 24.04
N SER A 237 -17.09 -11.38 23.71
CA SER A 237 -18.44 -11.96 23.76
C SER A 237 -19.36 -11.37 22.70
N GLY A 238 -20.41 -12.11 22.34
CA GLY A 238 -21.37 -11.66 21.32
C GLY A 238 -20.79 -11.65 19.90
N SER A 239 -21.43 -10.89 19.01
CA SER A 239 -21.06 -10.76 17.60
C SER A 239 -20.47 -9.39 17.24
N ASN A 240 -20.36 -8.47 18.23
CA ASN A 240 -19.84 -7.11 18.04
C ASN A 240 -18.30 -7.06 18.19
N VAL A 241 -17.63 -7.98 17.53
CA VAL A 241 -16.17 -8.19 17.58
C VAL A 241 -15.57 -7.90 16.22
N VAL A 242 -14.56 -7.03 16.17
CA VAL A 242 -13.71 -6.83 14.97
C VAL A 242 -12.48 -7.72 15.08
N LEU A 243 -12.10 -8.35 13.98
CA LEU A 243 -10.84 -9.08 13.84
C LEU A 243 -9.92 -8.32 12.88
N PHE A 244 -8.68 -8.09 13.30
CA PHE A 244 -7.66 -7.37 12.54
C PHE A 244 -6.29 -8.07 12.67
N SER A 245 -5.46 -7.98 11.65
CA SER A 245 -4.05 -8.41 11.71
C SER A 245 -3.15 -7.47 10.93
N THR A 246 -1.91 -7.36 11.37
CA THR A 246 -0.84 -6.60 10.70
C THR A 246 -0.20 -7.34 9.52
N ASP A 247 -0.68 -8.53 9.14
CA ASP A 247 -0.11 -9.32 8.05
C ASP A 247 -1.17 -9.79 7.04
N SER A 248 -0.88 -9.62 5.74
CA SER A 248 -1.77 -10.00 4.65
C SER A 248 -2.01 -11.51 4.57
N ALA A 249 -1.04 -12.33 4.96
CA ALA A 249 -1.10 -13.80 4.84
C ALA A 249 -2.24 -14.45 5.64
N VAL A 250 -2.81 -13.73 6.62
CA VAL A 250 -3.87 -14.25 7.49
C VAL A 250 -5.23 -13.56 7.26
N GLN A 251 -5.33 -12.60 6.36
CA GLN A 251 -6.55 -11.81 6.15
C GLN A 251 -7.73 -12.66 5.70
N SER A 252 -7.53 -13.59 4.78
CA SER A 252 -8.59 -14.52 4.34
C SER A 252 -9.13 -15.38 5.47
N THR A 253 -8.29 -15.76 6.43
CA THR A 253 -8.72 -16.48 7.64
C THR A 253 -9.56 -15.58 8.55
N LEU A 254 -9.17 -14.33 8.75
CA LEU A 254 -9.94 -13.38 9.56
C LEU A 254 -11.33 -13.13 8.96
N VAL A 255 -11.41 -12.95 7.63
CA VAL A 255 -12.69 -12.82 6.92
C VAL A 255 -13.55 -14.05 7.12
N SER A 256 -12.99 -15.25 6.93
CA SER A 256 -13.73 -16.51 7.07
C SER A 256 -14.25 -16.71 8.50
N VAL A 257 -13.43 -16.41 9.52
CA VAL A 257 -13.85 -16.50 10.93
C VAL A 257 -14.90 -15.43 11.28
N ALA A 258 -14.72 -14.20 10.77
CA ALA A 258 -15.70 -13.13 10.98
C ALA A 258 -17.05 -13.52 10.37
N ASP A 259 -17.04 -14.12 9.20
CA ASP A 259 -18.25 -14.58 8.54
C ASP A 259 -18.94 -15.74 9.28
N GLU A 260 -18.17 -16.74 9.72
CA GLU A 260 -18.67 -17.88 10.51
C GLU A 260 -19.29 -17.46 11.83
N LYS A 261 -18.70 -16.48 12.53
CA LYS A 261 -19.09 -16.05 13.88
C LYS A 261 -20.07 -14.87 13.90
N GLY A 262 -20.42 -14.30 12.75
CA GLY A 262 -21.21 -13.07 12.66
C GLY A 262 -20.45 -11.82 13.15
N PHE A 263 -19.13 -11.84 13.11
CA PHE A 263 -18.24 -10.75 13.53
C PHE A 263 -18.15 -9.66 12.47
N ILE A 264 -17.35 -8.65 12.76
CA ILE A 264 -17.07 -7.51 11.89
C ILE A 264 -15.67 -7.66 11.29
N TYR A 265 -15.55 -7.42 10.00
CA TYR A 265 -14.27 -7.26 9.33
C TYR A 265 -14.27 -5.90 8.62
N VAL A 266 -13.33 -5.02 8.99
CA VAL A 266 -13.27 -3.64 8.48
C VAL A 266 -12.08 -3.43 7.55
N CYS A 267 -10.88 -3.88 7.94
CA CYS A 267 -9.67 -3.51 7.22
C CYS A 267 -8.64 -4.62 7.20
N PRO A 268 -8.01 -4.85 6.06
CA PRO A 268 -6.79 -5.65 5.97
C PRO A 268 -5.58 -4.93 6.58
N SER A 269 -4.43 -5.60 6.63
CA SER A 269 -3.16 -5.11 7.16
C SER A 269 -2.64 -3.82 6.51
N PHE A 270 -3.07 -3.51 5.30
CA PHE A 270 -2.85 -2.26 4.59
C PHE A 270 -4.17 -1.77 4.02
N PRO A 271 -4.47 -0.46 4.05
CA PRO A 271 -5.70 0.07 3.47
C PRO A 271 -5.80 -0.20 1.97
N THR A 272 -6.49 -1.27 1.61
CA THR A 272 -6.74 -1.71 0.24
C THR A 272 -8.02 -2.53 0.16
N ALA A 273 -8.68 -2.53 -0.98
CA ALA A 273 -9.80 -3.42 -1.29
C ALA A 273 -9.34 -4.79 -1.85
N TYR A 274 -8.06 -4.93 -2.19
CA TYR A 274 -7.54 -6.01 -3.03
C TYR A 274 -6.99 -7.23 -2.27
N ASN A 275 -7.19 -7.30 -0.95
CA ASN A 275 -6.91 -8.50 -0.15
C ASN A 275 -8.03 -8.77 0.86
N GLY A 276 -7.90 -9.78 1.69
CA GLY A 276 -8.91 -10.16 2.68
C GLY A 276 -10.20 -10.66 2.02
N VAL A 277 -11.23 -9.81 1.90
CA VAL A 277 -12.52 -10.20 1.32
C VAL A 277 -12.34 -10.64 -0.14
N SER A 278 -11.52 -9.95 -0.92
CA SER A 278 -11.29 -10.29 -2.33
C SER A 278 -10.64 -11.67 -2.50
N GLU A 279 -9.74 -12.06 -1.61
CA GLU A 279 -9.12 -13.40 -1.61
C GLU A 279 -10.16 -14.49 -1.37
N VAL A 280 -11.10 -14.27 -0.43
CA VAL A 280 -12.17 -15.22 -0.11
C VAL A 280 -13.20 -15.32 -1.23
N CYS A 281 -13.65 -14.18 -1.76
CA CYS A 281 -14.72 -14.11 -2.76
C CYS A 281 -14.24 -14.36 -4.19
N LYS A 282 -12.91 -14.23 -4.46
CA LYS A 282 -12.31 -14.35 -5.79
C LYS A 282 -12.99 -13.45 -6.83
N ALA A 283 -13.28 -12.21 -6.43
CA ALA A 283 -13.89 -11.23 -7.32
C ALA A 283 -12.90 -10.81 -8.43
N ASP A 284 -13.44 -10.62 -9.62
CA ASP A 284 -12.64 -10.15 -10.76
C ASP A 284 -12.10 -8.73 -10.51
N TYR A 285 -10.82 -8.52 -10.82
CA TYR A 285 -10.21 -7.20 -10.75
C TYR A 285 -10.75 -6.29 -11.88
N PRO A 286 -10.81 -4.97 -11.63
CA PRO A 286 -11.19 -4.04 -12.68
C PRO A 286 -10.12 -3.97 -13.78
N GLU A 287 -10.47 -3.44 -14.95
CA GLU A 287 -9.55 -3.22 -16.05
C GLU A 287 -8.37 -2.31 -15.62
N LYS A 288 -8.69 -1.23 -14.90
CA LYS A 288 -7.69 -0.36 -14.24
C LYS A 288 -7.72 -0.61 -12.75
N ILE A 289 -6.56 -0.91 -12.17
CA ILE A 289 -6.47 -1.27 -10.75
C ILE A 289 -6.88 -0.11 -9.82
N ALA A 290 -6.75 1.14 -10.26
CA ALA A 290 -7.21 2.32 -9.53
C ALA A 290 -8.75 2.46 -9.51
N ASP A 291 -9.51 1.71 -10.33
CA ASP A 291 -10.98 1.76 -10.34
C ASP A 291 -11.58 0.89 -9.21
N VAL A 292 -11.26 1.29 -7.98
CA VAL A 292 -11.77 0.62 -6.77
C VAL A 292 -13.28 0.67 -6.69
N ALA A 293 -13.93 1.68 -7.24
CA ALA A 293 -15.40 1.78 -7.24
C ALA A 293 -16.05 0.63 -8.02
N THR A 294 -15.50 0.27 -9.18
CA THR A 294 -15.93 -0.92 -9.95
C THR A 294 -15.60 -2.19 -9.20
N PHE A 295 -14.42 -2.28 -8.57
CA PHE A 295 -14.04 -3.45 -7.79
C PHE A 295 -14.96 -3.68 -6.58
N ILE A 296 -15.33 -2.64 -5.84
CA ILE A 296 -16.31 -2.74 -4.74
C ILE A 296 -17.66 -3.31 -5.22
N LYS A 297 -18.12 -2.94 -6.42
CA LYS A 297 -19.33 -3.53 -7.01
C LYS A 297 -19.16 -5.02 -7.26
N SER A 298 -18.01 -5.44 -7.78
CA SER A 298 -17.69 -6.85 -7.99
C SER A 298 -17.64 -7.62 -6.67
N LEU A 299 -17.00 -7.04 -5.63
CA LEU A 299 -16.98 -7.61 -4.28
C LEU A 299 -18.39 -7.77 -3.71
N LYS A 300 -19.24 -6.74 -3.79
CA LYS A 300 -20.64 -6.81 -3.33
C LYS A 300 -21.45 -7.90 -4.02
N ALA A 301 -21.15 -8.14 -5.30
CA ALA A 301 -21.81 -9.21 -6.06
C ALA A 301 -21.27 -10.61 -5.72
N ALA A 302 -19.99 -10.71 -5.35
CA ALA A 302 -19.29 -11.97 -5.06
C ALA A 302 -19.43 -12.43 -3.59
N VAL A 303 -19.68 -11.51 -2.65
CA VAL A 303 -19.84 -11.84 -1.24
C VAL A 303 -21.07 -12.75 -1.05
N PRO A 304 -20.93 -13.96 -0.43
CA PRO A 304 -22.04 -14.87 -0.18
C PRO A 304 -23.15 -14.20 0.62
N THR A 305 -24.40 -14.37 0.19
CA THR A 305 -25.57 -13.73 0.83
C THR A 305 -26.06 -14.45 2.08
N ASP A 306 -25.63 -15.69 2.29
CA ASP A 306 -25.99 -16.55 3.43
C ASP A 306 -25.03 -16.43 4.62
N GLY A 307 -23.93 -15.69 4.46
CA GLY A 307 -23.00 -15.40 5.54
C GLY A 307 -23.57 -14.46 6.59
N THR A 308 -23.03 -14.45 7.78
CA THR A 308 -23.52 -13.69 8.94
C THR A 308 -22.61 -12.54 9.36
N GLY A 309 -21.38 -12.49 8.89
CA GLY A 309 -20.42 -11.43 9.18
C GLY A 309 -20.74 -10.09 8.53
N ARG A 310 -20.38 -9.02 9.17
CA ARG A 310 -20.46 -7.65 8.64
C ARG A 310 -19.12 -7.30 8.00
N LEU A 311 -19.09 -7.22 6.67
CA LEU A 311 -17.87 -7.07 5.90
C LEU A 311 -17.80 -5.68 5.29
N TYR A 312 -16.64 -5.04 5.42
CA TYR A 312 -16.35 -3.73 4.86
C TYR A 312 -15.06 -3.82 4.06
N ALA A 313 -14.95 -3.04 2.99
CA ALA A 313 -13.73 -2.90 2.21
C ALA A 313 -13.35 -1.42 2.10
N TYR A 314 -12.04 -1.18 2.11
CA TYR A 314 -11.51 0.15 1.86
C TYR A 314 -11.81 0.57 0.41
N SER A 315 -12.30 1.79 0.22
CA SER A 315 -12.89 2.21 -1.06
C SER A 315 -12.05 3.20 -1.86
N TYR A 316 -10.74 3.32 -1.53
CA TYR A 316 -9.83 4.23 -2.21
C TYR A 316 -8.56 3.49 -2.68
N PRO A 317 -8.01 3.82 -3.87
CA PRO A 317 -6.82 3.14 -4.43
C PRO A 317 -5.52 3.72 -3.86
N LEU A 318 -5.28 3.59 -2.54
CA LEU A 318 -4.16 4.27 -1.88
C LEU A 318 -2.80 3.80 -2.41
N ALA A 319 -2.59 2.50 -2.57
CA ALA A 319 -1.30 1.97 -3.02
C ALA A 319 -0.95 2.44 -4.44
N SER A 320 -1.90 2.38 -5.38
CA SER A 320 -1.67 2.87 -6.74
C SER A 320 -1.50 4.39 -6.80
N THR A 321 -2.18 5.14 -5.92
CA THR A 321 -1.99 6.60 -5.78
C THR A 321 -0.58 6.92 -5.28
N LEU A 322 -0.09 6.23 -4.24
CA LEU A 322 1.27 6.43 -3.71
C LEU A 322 2.33 6.05 -4.75
N LEU A 323 2.13 4.97 -5.49
CA LEU A 323 3.07 4.57 -6.54
C LEU A 323 3.13 5.58 -7.68
N SER A 324 1.98 6.07 -8.16
CA SER A 324 1.93 7.12 -9.18
C SER A 324 2.60 8.41 -8.68
N SER A 325 2.36 8.79 -7.42
CA SER A 325 2.99 9.93 -6.77
C SER A 325 4.52 9.83 -6.75
N ALA A 326 5.03 8.64 -6.40
CA ALA A 326 6.46 8.38 -6.37
C ALA A 326 7.09 8.44 -7.77
N VAL A 327 6.46 7.81 -8.78
CA VAL A 327 6.94 7.84 -10.17
C VAL A 327 7.00 9.27 -10.69
N HIS A 328 5.95 10.07 -10.51
CA HIS A 328 5.91 11.43 -11.01
C HIS A 328 6.85 12.38 -10.24
N THR A 329 7.02 12.17 -8.93
CA THR A 329 8.02 12.92 -8.14
C THR A 329 9.45 12.59 -8.60
N VAL A 330 9.74 11.30 -8.84
CA VAL A 330 11.03 10.85 -9.38
C VAL A 330 11.28 11.42 -10.78
N PHE A 331 10.24 11.54 -11.63
CA PHE A 331 10.36 12.22 -12.91
C PHE A 331 10.79 13.68 -12.74
N ASP A 332 10.17 14.41 -11.80
CA ASP A 332 10.55 15.79 -11.50
C ASP A 332 12.00 15.91 -10.98
N ILE A 333 12.45 14.95 -10.15
CA ILE A 333 13.85 14.90 -9.67
C ILE A 333 14.80 14.69 -10.85
N LEU A 334 14.58 13.69 -11.69
CA LEU A 334 15.42 13.36 -12.84
C LEU A 334 15.46 14.47 -13.90
N ASN A 335 14.39 15.26 -14.02
CA ASN A 335 14.28 16.42 -14.90
C ASN A 335 14.87 17.72 -14.28
N GLY A 336 15.39 17.65 -13.05
CA GLY A 336 15.94 18.80 -12.35
C GLY A 336 14.90 19.85 -11.91
N LYS A 337 13.62 19.47 -11.86
CA LYS A 337 12.52 20.32 -11.39
C LYS A 337 12.41 20.37 -9.86
N THR A 338 13.05 19.40 -9.20
CA THR A 338 13.01 19.20 -7.75
C THR A 338 14.38 19.35 -7.14
N THR A 339 14.45 20.15 -6.07
CA THR A 339 15.62 20.33 -5.20
C THR A 339 15.21 19.99 -3.78
N ALA A 340 16.17 19.92 -2.84
CA ALA A 340 15.88 19.69 -1.43
C ALA A 340 14.88 20.75 -0.87
N ASP A 341 14.96 21.99 -1.34
CA ASP A 341 14.15 23.10 -0.83
C ASP A 341 12.67 23.04 -1.26
N ASN A 342 12.36 22.41 -2.42
CA ASN A 342 11.00 22.33 -2.94
C ASN A 342 10.45 20.88 -3.04
N LEU A 343 11.16 19.89 -2.54
CA LEU A 343 10.74 18.48 -2.61
C LEU A 343 9.35 18.26 -1.98
N ALA A 344 9.12 18.87 -0.81
CA ALA A 344 7.85 18.70 -0.11
C ALA A 344 6.67 19.26 -0.91
N GLU A 345 6.83 20.44 -1.51
CA GLU A 345 5.80 21.04 -2.36
C GLU A 345 5.55 20.17 -3.61
N ARG A 346 6.62 19.71 -4.27
CA ARG A 346 6.53 18.86 -5.47
C ARG A 346 5.88 17.52 -5.17
N ALA A 347 6.31 16.82 -4.12
CA ALA A 347 5.73 15.55 -3.72
C ALA A 347 4.24 15.69 -3.37
N ALA A 348 3.86 16.75 -2.63
CA ALA A 348 2.47 17.00 -2.30
C ALA A 348 1.63 17.32 -3.55
N MET A 349 2.15 18.11 -4.49
CA MET A 349 1.48 18.42 -5.75
C MET A 349 1.27 17.14 -6.57
N ARG A 350 2.30 16.32 -6.79
CA ARG A 350 2.21 15.06 -7.56
C ARG A 350 1.27 14.05 -6.91
N ALA A 351 1.26 13.99 -5.59
CA ALA A 351 0.34 13.11 -4.86
C ALA A 351 -1.12 13.59 -4.95
N THR A 352 -1.36 14.89 -4.89
CA THR A 352 -2.69 15.47 -5.06
C THR A 352 -3.21 15.30 -6.51
N ASP A 353 -2.32 15.46 -7.50
CA ASP A 353 -2.65 15.21 -8.91
C ASP A 353 -2.97 13.73 -9.15
N ALA A 354 -2.17 12.80 -8.59
CA ALA A 354 -2.40 11.37 -8.69
C ALA A 354 -3.70 10.94 -7.98
N ALA A 355 -4.02 11.59 -6.86
CA ALA A 355 -5.22 11.30 -6.10
C ALA A 355 -6.51 11.69 -6.82
N GLY A 356 -6.53 12.85 -7.47
CA GLY A 356 -7.70 13.38 -8.17
C GLY A 356 -8.95 13.57 -7.28
N ASP A 357 -8.81 13.51 -5.95
CA ASP A 357 -9.89 13.49 -4.96
C ASP A 357 -9.63 14.54 -3.86
N GLU A 358 -10.64 15.37 -3.55
CA GLU A 358 -10.53 16.42 -2.53
C GLU A 358 -10.43 15.90 -1.09
N GLY A 359 -10.85 14.65 -0.83
CA GLY A 359 -10.74 14.02 0.48
C GLY A 359 -9.35 13.43 0.77
N PHE A 360 -8.47 13.36 -0.23
CA PHE A 360 -7.10 12.89 -0.06
C PHE A 360 -6.25 13.94 0.67
N THR A 361 -5.45 13.50 1.61
CA THR A 361 -4.54 14.34 2.37
C THR A 361 -3.12 13.79 2.32
N ILE A 362 -2.14 14.69 2.24
CA ILE A 362 -0.72 14.36 2.32
C ILE A 362 -0.01 15.41 3.18
N ALA A 363 0.93 14.99 3.98
CA ALA A 363 1.77 15.87 4.80
C ALA A 363 3.14 15.22 5.03
N ALA A 364 4.13 16.02 5.41
CA ALA A 364 5.40 15.51 5.91
C ALA A 364 5.15 14.60 7.12
N TYR A 365 5.84 13.46 7.15
CA TYR A 365 5.79 12.52 8.27
C TYR A 365 6.80 12.95 9.33
N GLN A 366 6.32 13.39 10.49
CA GLN A 366 7.15 13.93 11.56
C GLN A 366 8.06 15.07 11.05
N ASP A 367 9.33 15.07 11.44
CA ASP A 367 10.30 16.11 11.06
C ASP A 367 11.16 15.74 9.84
N TYR A 368 10.77 14.69 9.10
CA TYR A 368 11.50 14.27 7.90
C TYR A 368 11.14 15.15 6.70
N GLY A 369 12.15 15.69 6.03
CA GLY A 369 11.95 16.56 4.85
C GLY A 369 11.58 15.83 3.57
N ASN A 370 11.75 14.49 3.52
CA ASN A 370 11.55 13.66 2.34
C ASN A 370 10.64 12.44 2.57
N VAL A 371 9.98 12.37 3.71
CA VAL A 371 8.99 11.32 4.03
C VAL A 371 7.60 11.92 4.11
N PHE A 372 6.64 11.37 3.36
CA PHE A 372 5.31 11.91 3.23
C PHE A 372 4.26 10.84 3.58
N ALA A 373 3.39 11.18 4.53
CA ALA A 373 2.26 10.35 4.92
C ALA A 373 0.98 10.84 4.25
N ALA A 374 0.25 9.94 3.61
CA ALA A 374 -0.96 10.26 2.89
C ALA A 374 -2.10 9.32 3.25
N TYR A 375 -3.32 9.84 3.21
CA TYR A 375 -4.52 9.05 3.45
C TYR A 375 -5.77 9.71 2.86
N ARG A 376 -6.74 8.88 2.50
CA ARG A 376 -8.09 9.28 2.15
C ARG A 376 -9.06 8.37 2.91
N PRO A 377 -9.90 8.88 3.83
CA PRO A 377 -10.87 8.06 4.55
C PRO A 377 -11.91 7.47 3.63
N GLY A 378 -12.36 6.27 3.96
CA GLY A 378 -13.51 5.66 3.29
C GLY A 378 -13.53 4.14 3.33
N PHE A 379 -14.57 3.60 3.95
CA PHE A 379 -14.92 2.18 3.88
C PHE A 379 -16.33 2.03 3.33
N GLU A 380 -16.54 1.02 2.52
CA GLU A 380 -17.86 0.64 2.05
C GLU A 380 -18.30 -0.69 2.64
N LYS A 381 -19.55 -0.72 3.12
CA LYS A 381 -20.17 -1.95 3.57
C LYS A 381 -20.44 -2.83 2.35
N LEU A 382 -19.96 -4.08 2.42
CA LEU A 382 -20.19 -5.09 1.40
C LEU A 382 -21.42 -5.93 1.74
N ARG A 383 -21.62 -6.23 3.05
CA ARG A 383 -22.76 -6.94 3.60
C ARG A 383 -23.04 -6.48 5.01
#